data_d8223b1f31f87188179936c3662840c9
#
_entry.id   d8223b1f31f87188179936c3662840c9
#
_cell.length_a   1.000
_cell.length_b   1.000
_cell.length_c   1.000
_cell.angle_alpha   90.00
_cell.angle_beta   90.00
_cell.angle_gamma   90.00
#
_symmetry.space_group_name_H-M   'P 1'
#
loop_
_entity.id
_entity.type
_entity.pdbx_description
1 polymer ?
#
loop_
_entity_poly.entity_id
_entity_poly.type
_entity_poly.pdbx_seq_one_letter_code
_entity_poly.pdbx_strand_id
1 'polypeptide(L)'
;MKDMAQWVIDDRRSNALLASNGMNWRAVSDTVMGGVSSGELIPTETEGRHCLRLTGKVSLENNGGFVQASLDLCSSGLLDASDYSGIEIEIYGNGEVYNLHLRTDDTRIVWQSYRASFHALPHWQTLRLRFDDFQPHRIDKPLDIKKLRRFGVVAIGREMQADVCIGRVSLFR
;
A
#
# COMPACT_ATOMS: atom_id res chain seq x y z
N MET A 1 -0.48 23.79 14.34
CA MET A 1 -1.19 22.82 15.21
C MET A 1 -1.43 21.53 14.43
N LYS A 2 -1.16 20.41 15.07
CA LYS A 2 -1.36 19.11 14.45
C LYS A 2 -2.85 18.79 14.34
N ASP A 3 -3.30 18.40 13.17
CA ASP A 3 -4.67 17.89 13.01
C ASP A 3 -4.76 16.52 13.67
N MET A 4 -5.47 16.42 14.79
CA MET A 4 -5.60 15.20 15.56
C MET A 4 -6.55 14.19 14.91
N ALA A 5 -7.32 14.58 13.91
CA ALA A 5 -8.22 13.68 13.18
C ALA A 5 -7.49 12.85 12.10
N GLN A 6 -6.33 13.31 11.67
CA GLN A 6 -5.53 12.65 10.64
C GLN A 6 -4.04 12.73 10.95
N TRP A 7 -3.32 11.69 10.57
CA TRP A 7 -1.86 11.65 10.53
C TRP A 7 -1.45 11.40 9.10
N VAL A 8 -0.80 12.38 8.46
CA VAL A 8 -0.41 12.27 7.05
C VAL A 8 0.84 11.40 6.92
N ILE A 9 0.74 10.34 6.12
CA ILE A 9 1.87 9.47 5.78
C ILE A 9 2.57 10.04 4.55
N ASP A 10 1.80 10.36 3.50
CA ASP A 10 2.33 10.98 2.28
C ASP A 10 1.28 11.92 1.68
N ASP A 11 1.62 13.21 1.62
CA ASP A 11 0.72 14.23 1.05
C ASP A 11 0.92 14.43 -0.46
N ARG A 12 1.82 13.69 -1.08
CA ARG A 12 2.21 13.84 -2.49
C ARG A 12 2.66 15.24 -2.87
N ARG A 13 3.23 15.96 -1.92
CA ARG A 13 3.82 17.28 -2.17
C ARG A 13 5.05 17.18 -3.07
N SER A 14 5.83 16.12 -2.90
CA SER A 14 6.99 15.84 -3.73
C SER A 14 6.57 15.12 -5.01
N ASN A 15 7.10 15.56 -6.16
CA ASN A 15 6.89 14.87 -7.42
C ASN A 15 8.01 13.83 -7.64
N ALA A 16 8.23 12.97 -6.65
CA ALA A 16 9.28 11.96 -6.61
C ALA A 16 8.80 10.72 -5.86
N LEU A 17 9.64 9.71 -5.75
CA LEU A 17 9.34 8.53 -4.92
C LEU A 17 9.43 8.84 -3.42
N LEU A 18 10.00 9.96 -3.05
CA LEU A 18 10.09 10.39 -1.66
C LEU A 18 8.70 10.76 -1.13
N ALA A 19 8.28 10.10 -0.07
CA ALA A 19 7.04 10.43 0.65
C ALA A 19 7.28 11.53 1.68
N SER A 20 6.20 12.20 2.12
CA SER A 20 6.31 13.27 3.10
C SER A 20 6.71 12.78 4.49
N ASN A 21 6.61 11.48 4.77
CA ASN A 21 7.17 10.89 6.00
C ASN A 21 8.68 10.68 5.95
N GLY A 22 9.35 11.05 4.86
CA GLY A 22 10.79 10.93 4.70
C GLY A 22 11.28 9.61 4.13
N MET A 23 10.39 8.66 3.89
CA MET A 23 10.74 7.36 3.33
C MET A 23 10.47 7.33 1.83
N ASN A 24 11.18 6.46 1.10
CA ASN A 24 10.96 6.29 -0.34
C ASN A 24 10.01 5.15 -0.64
N TRP A 25 9.06 5.41 -1.54
CA TRP A 25 8.25 4.35 -2.13
C TRP A 25 9.12 3.44 -3.01
N ARG A 26 8.77 2.16 -3.03
CA ARG A 26 9.49 1.15 -3.82
C ARG A 26 8.51 0.28 -4.58
N ALA A 27 8.88 -0.08 -5.82
CA ALA A 27 8.20 -1.15 -6.53
C ALA A 27 8.79 -2.49 -6.07
N VAL A 28 7.94 -3.41 -5.68
CA VAL A 28 8.32 -4.77 -5.25
C VAL A 28 7.44 -5.76 -6.00
N SER A 29 8.01 -6.85 -6.47
CA SER A 29 7.26 -7.90 -7.15
C SER A 29 7.66 -9.29 -6.64
N ASP A 30 6.96 -10.29 -7.14
CA ASP A 30 7.22 -11.69 -6.79
C ASP A 30 8.58 -12.21 -7.27
N THR A 31 9.36 -11.41 -7.99
CA THR A 31 10.74 -11.77 -8.35
C THR A 31 11.60 -12.02 -7.13
N VAL A 32 11.25 -11.43 -5.96
CA VAL A 32 11.92 -11.73 -4.68
C VAL A 32 11.73 -13.18 -4.24
N MET A 33 10.76 -13.89 -4.84
CA MET A 33 10.44 -15.29 -4.56
C MET A 33 10.63 -16.18 -5.79
N GLY A 34 11.29 -15.67 -6.85
CA GLY A 34 11.50 -16.41 -8.08
C GLY A 34 10.36 -16.32 -9.11
N GLY A 35 9.34 -15.49 -8.86
CA GLY A 35 8.27 -15.23 -9.81
C GLY A 35 8.70 -14.35 -10.98
N VAL A 36 7.80 -14.15 -11.94
CA VAL A 36 8.08 -13.43 -13.19
C VAL A 36 7.16 -12.23 -13.42
N SER A 37 6.42 -11.79 -12.40
CA SER A 37 5.64 -10.56 -12.52
C SER A 37 6.56 -9.35 -12.68
N SER A 38 6.11 -8.35 -13.43
CA SER A 38 6.88 -7.13 -13.66
C SER A 38 6.08 -5.94 -13.12
N GLY A 39 6.76 -5.00 -12.50
CA GLY A 39 6.13 -3.80 -11.95
C GLY A 39 7.02 -2.58 -12.05
N GLU A 40 6.39 -1.44 -12.24
CA GLU A 40 7.05 -0.14 -12.30
C GLU A 40 6.24 0.86 -11.49
N LEU A 41 6.93 1.75 -10.78
CA LEU A 41 6.30 2.78 -9.97
C LEU A 41 6.91 4.13 -10.36
N ILE A 42 6.06 5.02 -10.90
CA ILE A 42 6.50 6.29 -11.47
C ILE A 42 5.73 7.44 -10.85
N PRO A 43 6.43 8.49 -10.33
CA PRO A 43 5.76 9.74 -10.00
C PRO A 43 5.18 10.38 -11.25
N THR A 44 3.91 10.80 -11.18
CA THR A 44 3.23 11.40 -12.31
C THR A 44 2.11 12.33 -11.84
N GLU A 45 1.36 12.85 -12.79
CA GLU A 45 0.15 13.62 -12.53
C GLU A 45 -1.00 12.98 -13.31
N THR A 46 -2.12 12.75 -12.64
CA THR A 46 -3.31 12.14 -13.22
C THR A 46 -4.51 12.99 -12.84
N GLU A 47 -5.27 13.47 -13.84
CA GLU A 47 -6.47 14.28 -13.62
C GLU A 47 -6.23 15.37 -12.57
N GLY A 48 -5.13 16.12 -12.74
CA GLY A 48 -4.81 17.29 -11.92
C GLY A 48 -4.19 17.01 -10.56
N ARG A 49 -3.89 15.76 -10.23
CA ARG A 49 -3.27 15.41 -8.95
C ARG A 49 -1.92 14.74 -9.13
N HIS A 50 -0.95 15.18 -8.34
CA HIS A 50 0.32 14.47 -8.21
C HIS A 50 0.08 13.12 -7.53
N CYS A 51 0.65 12.06 -8.11
CA CYS A 51 0.44 10.71 -7.63
C CYS A 51 1.61 9.81 -8.00
N LEU A 52 1.57 8.57 -7.51
CA LEU A 52 2.47 7.51 -7.93
C LEU A 52 1.66 6.50 -8.73
N ARG A 53 2.11 6.19 -9.92
CA ARG A 53 1.44 5.23 -10.78
C ARG A 53 2.18 3.90 -10.72
N LEU A 54 1.50 2.87 -10.25
CA LEU A 54 1.97 1.50 -10.26
C LEU A 54 1.38 0.81 -11.49
N THR A 55 2.25 0.32 -12.37
CA THR A 55 1.87 -0.48 -13.53
C THR A 55 2.64 -1.78 -13.53
N GLY A 56 2.07 -2.80 -14.13
CA GLY A 56 2.78 -4.06 -14.28
C GLY A 56 1.87 -5.21 -14.64
N LYS A 57 2.50 -6.31 -15.02
CA LYS A 57 1.79 -7.55 -15.33
C LYS A 57 2.00 -8.54 -14.21
N VAL A 58 0.92 -8.94 -13.57
CA VAL A 58 0.93 -10.01 -12.58
C VAL A 58 0.90 -11.35 -13.30
N SER A 59 1.89 -12.21 -13.02
CA SER A 59 1.98 -13.57 -13.55
C SER A 59 1.98 -14.55 -12.40
N LEU A 60 1.23 -15.65 -12.55
CA LEU A 60 1.19 -16.72 -11.56
C LEU A 60 2.28 -17.77 -11.76
N GLU A 61 3.13 -17.63 -12.79
CA GLU A 61 4.22 -18.55 -13.05
C GLU A 61 5.20 -18.59 -11.88
N ASN A 62 5.83 -19.75 -11.65
CA ASN A 62 6.81 -20.01 -10.61
C ASN A 62 6.29 -19.70 -9.19
N ASN A 63 4.99 -19.95 -8.96
CA ASN A 63 4.31 -19.66 -7.69
C ASN A 63 4.36 -18.18 -7.30
N GLY A 64 4.54 -17.29 -8.30
CA GLY A 64 4.50 -15.86 -8.11
C GLY A 64 3.06 -15.34 -8.06
N GLY A 65 2.88 -14.05 -8.29
CA GLY A 65 1.56 -13.46 -8.46
C GLY A 65 1.33 -12.15 -7.78
N PHE A 66 2.33 -11.25 -7.68
CA PHE A 66 2.07 -9.90 -7.19
C PHE A 66 3.04 -8.86 -7.77
N VAL A 67 2.52 -7.63 -7.87
CA VAL A 67 3.32 -6.39 -7.97
C VAL A 67 2.79 -5.42 -6.92
N GLN A 68 3.67 -4.62 -6.35
CA GLN A 68 3.36 -3.82 -5.17
C GLN A 68 4.07 -2.47 -5.18
N ALA A 69 3.38 -1.44 -4.71
CA ALA A 69 3.98 -0.18 -4.27
C ALA A 69 4.08 -0.22 -2.74
N SER A 70 5.29 -0.18 -2.22
CA SER A 70 5.57 -0.39 -0.80
C SER A 70 6.20 0.85 -0.17
N LEU A 71 5.79 1.17 1.05
CA LEU A 71 6.32 2.30 1.82
C LEU A 71 6.54 1.92 3.27
N ASP A 72 7.75 2.14 3.77
CA ASP A 72 8.03 2.03 5.20
C ASP A 72 7.36 3.20 5.95
N LEU A 73 6.80 2.92 7.12
CA LEU A 73 6.05 3.91 7.89
C LEU A 73 6.92 4.73 8.83
N CYS A 74 8.06 4.17 9.23
CA CYS A 74 9.05 4.86 10.07
C CYS A 74 10.47 4.54 9.60
N SER A 75 11.38 5.52 9.78
CA SER A 75 12.79 5.34 9.41
C SER A 75 13.56 4.44 10.39
N SER A 76 13.18 4.41 11.64
CA SER A 76 13.97 3.75 12.69
C SER A 76 13.10 3.11 13.77
N GLY A 77 12.08 2.38 13.39
CA GLY A 77 11.22 1.75 14.37
C GLY A 77 9.86 1.44 13.82
N LEU A 78 8.89 1.52 14.70
CA LEU A 78 7.52 1.12 14.42
C LEU A 78 6.59 2.31 14.65
N LEU A 79 5.56 2.39 13.82
CA LEU A 79 4.52 3.41 13.97
C LEU A 79 3.44 2.89 14.91
N ASP A 80 3.17 3.64 15.97
CA ASP A 80 2.03 3.39 16.85
C ASP A 80 0.81 4.14 16.32
N ALA A 81 -0.12 3.39 15.77
CA ALA A 81 -1.35 3.91 15.19
C ALA A 81 -2.56 3.72 16.12
N SER A 82 -2.34 3.50 17.42
CA SER A 82 -3.41 3.18 18.37
C SER A 82 -4.45 4.31 18.54
N ASP A 83 -4.11 5.55 18.20
CA ASP A 83 -5.04 6.69 18.24
C ASP A 83 -5.91 6.80 16.98
N TYR A 84 -5.75 5.90 16.02
CA TYR A 84 -6.41 5.98 14.72
C TYR A 84 -7.24 4.74 14.43
N SER A 85 -8.17 4.87 13.49
CA SER A 85 -9.11 3.80 13.14
C SER A 85 -8.77 3.05 11.86
N GLY A 86 -7.94 3.64 11.01
CA GLY A 86 -7.59 3.02 9.74
C GLY A 86 -6.75 3.90 8.83
N ILE A 87 -6.70 3.50 7.56
CA ILE A 87 -5.94 4.17 6.51
C ILE A 87 -6.92 4.82 5.54
N GLU A 88 -6.71 6.11 5.26
CA GLU A 88 -7.38 6.84 4.21
C GLU A 88 -6.41 7.00 3.04
N ILE A 89 -6.85 6.63 1.84
CA ILE A 89 -6.01 6.65 0.66
C ILE A 89 -6.78 7.16 -0.55
N GLU A 90 -6.15 8.05 -1.32
CA GLU A 90 -6.68 8.50 -2.60
C GLU A 90 -6.20 7.56 -3.71
N ILE A 91 -7.13 7.04 -4.50
CA ILE A 91 -6.88 6.02 -5.53
C ILE A 91 -7.58 6.40 -6.82
N TYR A 92 -6.86 6.19 -7.93
CA TYR A 92 -7.39 6.24 -9.29
C TYR A 92 -6.90 4.97 -10.00
N GLY A 93 -7.81 4.06 -10.35
CA GLY A 93 -7.43 2.76 -10.88
C GLY A 93 -7.92 2.48 -12.29
N ASN A 94 -7.94 1.21 -12.62
CA ASN A 94 -8.34 0.68 -13.93
C ASN A 94 -9.55 -0.25 -13.85
N GLY A 95 -10.31 -0.18 -12.74
CA GLY A 95 -11.48 -1.02 -12.52
C GLY A 95 -11.16 -2.35 -11.86
N GLU A 96 -9.90 -2.64 -11.58
CA GLU A 96 -9.46 -3.89 -10.96
C GLU A 96 -9.55 -3.82 -9.43
N VAL A 97 -9.55 -4.99 -8.80
CA VAL A 97 -9.47 -5.10 -7.33
C VAL A 97 -8.02 -5.23 -6.91
N TYR A 98 -7.63 -4.43 -5.94
CA TYR A 98 -6.30 -4.43 -5.33
C TYR A 98 -6.42 -4.67 -3.83
N ASN A 99 -5.29 -4.85 -3.17
CA ASN A 99 -5.24 -4.99 -1.73
C ASN A 99 -4.35 -3.90 -1.10
N LEU A 100 -4.70 -3.49 0.12
CA LEU A 100 -3.72 -2.89 1.02
C LEU A 100 -3.15 -3.99 1.89
N HIS A 101 -1.83 -4.05 1.97
CA HIS A 101 -1.13 -4.94 2.89
C HIS A 101 -0.51 -4.12 4.00
N LEU A 102 -0.68 -4.56 5.24
CA LEU A 102 0.03 -4.04 6.40
C LEU A 102 1.01 -5.09 6.91
N ARG A 103 2.20 -4.63 7.27
CA ARG A 103 3.19 -5.45 7.96
C ARG A 103 3.52 -4.80 9.29
N THR A 104 3.73 -5.64 10.29
CA THR A 104 4.04 -5.25 11.66
C THR A 104 5.34 -5.89 12.12
N ASP A 105 5.71 -5.65 13.36
CA ASP A 105 6.84 -6.35 13.98
C ASP A 105 6.62 -7.86 14.07
N ASP A 106 5.37 -8.31 14.02
CA ASP A 106 5.03 -9.73 14.06
C ASP A 106 5.17 -10.43 12.70
N THR A 107 5.14 -9.71 11.60
CA THR A 107 5.28 -10.27 10.24
C THR A 107 6.76 -10.41 9.90
N ARG A 108 7.34 -11.56 10.17
CA ARG A 108 8.78 -11.79 9.99
C ARG A 108 9.16 -12.50 8.70
N ILE A 109 8.18 -13.12 8.05
CA ILE A 109 8.35 -13.88 6.82
C ILE A 109 7.72 -13.11 5.68
N VAL A 110 8.34 -13.12 4.50
CA VAL A 110 7.97 -12.26 3.37
C VAL A 110 6.51 -12.43 2.93
N TRP A 111 5.93 -13.60 3.10
CA TRP A 111 4.53 -13.87 2.71
C TRP A 111 3.50 -13.60 3.80
N GLN A 112 3.91 -13.18 4.99
CA GLN A 112 3.00 -12.81 6.07
C GLN A 112 2.57 -11.36 5.90
N SER A 113 1.28 -11.10 6.06
CA SER A 113 0.73 -9.74 6.01
C SER A 113 -0.69 -9.73 6.58
N TYR A 114 -1.21 -8.51 6.77
CA TYR A 114 -2.63 -8.28 7.05
C TYR A 114 -3.20 -7.55 5.85
N ARG A 115 -4.35 -8.00 5.33
CA ARG A 115 -4.84 -7.61 4.00
C ARG A 115 -6.28 -7.12 4.03
N ALA A 116 -6.54 -6.03 3.31
CA ALA A 116 -7.89 -5.55 3.01
C ALA A 116 -7.96 -5.23 1.53
N SER A 117 -9.03 -5.64 0.86
CA SER A 117 -9.21 -5.41 -0.57
C SER A 117 -10.01 -4.14 -0.84
N PHE A 118 -9.79 -3.55 -2.01
CA PHE A 118 -10.56 -2.42 -2.49
C PHE A 118 -10.67 -2.44 -4.01
N HIS A 119 -11.76 -1.87 -4.53
CA HIS A 119 -12.00 -1.74 -5.95
C HIS A 119 -11.52 -0.37 -6.43
N ALA A 120 -10.55 -0.35 -7.33
CA ALA A 120 -9.95 0.88 -7.84
C ALA A 120 -10.63 1.33 -9.13
N LEU A 121 -11.65 2.17 -9.01
CA LEU A 121 -12.41 2.69 -10.16
C LEU A 121 -11.58 3.69 -10.98
N PRO A 122 -11.94 3.91 -12.26
CA PRO A 122 -11.18 4.81 -13.15
C PRO A 122 -11.55 6.28 -12.94
N HIS A 123 -11.53 6.73 -11.71
CA HIS A 123 -11.65 8.12 -11.28
C HIS A 123 -11.12 8.25 -9.86
N TRP A 124 -10.79 9.47 -9.44
CA TRP A 124 -10.29 9.68 -8.09
C TRP A 124 -11.35 9.35 -7.05
N GLN A 125 -10.96 8.50 -6.08
CA GLN A 125 -11.74 8.13 -4.92
C GLN A 125 -10.89 8.32 -3.67
N THR A 126 -11.54 8.71 -2.59
CA THR A 126 -10.93 8.67 -1.26
C THR A 126 -11.52 7.48 -0.53
N LEU A 127 -10.70 6.49 -0.25
CA LEU A 127 -11.11 5.24 0.38
C LEU A 127 -10.64 5.21 1.84
N ARG A 128 -11.48 4.71 2.72
CA ARG A 128 -11.16 4.49 4.14
C ARG A 128 -11.22 3.01 4.44
N LEU A 129 -10.09 2.43 4.81
CA LEU A 129 -9.98 1.03 5.20
C LEU A 129 -9.68 0.99 6.70
N ARG A 130 -10.63 0.50 7.47
CA ARG A 130 -10.48 0.40 8.92
C ARG A 130 -9.51 -0.72 9.25
N PHE A 131 -8.76 -0.59 10.34
CA PHE A 131 -7.86 -1.66 10.78
C PHE A 131 -8.60 -2.97 11.01
N ASP A 132 -9.87 -2.91 11.45
CA ASP A 132 -10.71 -4.09 11.66
C ASP A 132 -11.07 -4.81 10.35
N ASP A 133 -10.92 -4.17 9.20
CA ASP A 133 -11.18 -4.79 7.89
C ASP A 133 -10.01 -5.62 7.39
N PHE A 134 -8.84 -5.50 8.02
CA PHE A 134 -7.65 -6.25 7.61
C PHE A 134 -7.67 -7.66 8.20
N GLN A 135 -7.46 -8.65 7.34
CA GLN A 135 -7.45 -10.05 7.71
C GLN A 135 -6.02 -10.58 7.73
N PRO A 136 -5.64 -11.38 8.75
CA PRO A 136 -4.33 -11.99 8.80
C PRO A 136 -4.17 -13.01 7.66
N HIS A 137 -3.00 -12.99 7.03
CA HIS A 137 -2.63 -13.94 5.99
C HIS A 137 -1.34 -14.64 6.38
N ARG A 138 -1.43 -15.94 6.59
CA ARG A 138 -0.33 -16.84 7.00
C ARG A 138 0.36 -16.41 8.29
N ILE A 139 -0.41 -15.84 9.20
CA ILE A 139 0.03 -15.45 10.53
C ILE A 139 -1.11 -15.65 11.52
N ASP A 140 -0.80 -16.17 12.70
CA ASP A 140 -1.78 -16.51 13.75
C ASP A 140 -2.02 -15.38 14.74
N LYS A 141 -1.28 -14.28 14.64
CA LYS A 141 -1.42 -13.16 15.57
C LYS A 141 -2.39 -12.13 15.02
N PRO A 142 -3.21 -11.48 15.87
CA PRO A 142 -4.04 -10.35 15.43
C PRO A 142 -3.17 -9.18 15.03
N LEU A 143 -3.73 -8.29 14.19
CA LEU A 143 -3.07 -7.05 13.79
C LEU A 143 -2.78 -6.18 15.02
N ASP A 144 -1.51 -5.90 15.28
CA ASP A 144 -1.09 -4.99 16.34
C ASP A 144 -0.75 -3.63 15.75
N ILE A 145 -1.70 -2.70 15.83
CA ILE A 145 -1.55 -1.36 15.26
C ILE A 145 -0.57 -0.46 16.03
N LYS A 146 -0.05 -0.93 17.15
CA LYS A 146 1.02 -0.23 17.87
C LYS A 146 2.40 -0.49 17.28
N LYS A 147 2.50 -1.45 16.37
CA LYS A 147 3.77 -1.93 15.83
C LYS A 147 3.75 -2.00 14.31
N LEU A 148 3.19 -1.00 13.64
CA LEU A 148 3.14 -0.97 12.19
C LEU A 148 4.52 -0.66 11.61
N ARG A 149 4.95 -1.45 10.66
CA ARG A 149 6.25 -1.32 10.01
C ARG A 149 6.13 -0.74 8.61
N ARG A 150 5.19 -1.25 7.82
CA ARG A 150 5.13 -1.01 6.38
C ARG A 150 3.73 -1.21 5.85
N PHE A 151 3.38 -0.49 4.79
CA PHE A 151 2.19 -0.80 4.04
C PHE A 151 2.48 -0.84 2.55
N GLY A 152 1.56 -1.44 1.78
CA GLY A 152 1.68 -1.49 0.34
C GLY A 152 0.34 -1.55 -0.35
N VAL A 153 0.32 -1.03 -1.58
CA VAL A 153 -0.78 -1.23 -2.53
C VAL A 153 -0.36 -2.36 -3.45
N VAL A 154 -1.17 -3.41 -3.53
CA VAL A 154 -0.74 -4.70 -4.10
C VAL A 154 -1.77 -5.22 -5.10
N ALA A 155 -1.29 -5.58 -6.29
CA ALA A 155 -2.03 -6.38 -7.25
C ALA A 155 -1.56 -7.83 -7.08
N ILE A 156 -2.46 -8.74 -6.71
CA ILE A 156 -2.07 -10.07 -6.24
C ILE A 156 -3.15 -11.12 -6.52
N GLY A 157 -2.70 -12.35 -6.67
CA GLY A 157 -3.54 -13.54 -6.60
C GLY A 157 -4.17 -13.98 -7.90
N ARG A 158 -4.03 -13.24 -8.99
CA ARG A 158 -4.52 -13.62 -10.31
C ARG A 158 -3.70 -12.94 -11.40
N GLU A 159 -3.72 -13.49 -12.59
CA GLU A 159 -3.13 -12.81 -13.73
C GLU A 159 -3.94 -11.57 -14.06
N MET A 160 -3.27 -10.42 -14.11
CA MET A 160 -3.90 -9.14 -14.39
C MET A 160 -2.89 -8.11 -14.85
N GLN A 161 -3.39 -7.09 -15.53
CA GLN A 161 -2.62 -5.87 -15.78
C GLN A 161 -2.92 -4.90 -14.65
N ALA A 162 -1.91 -4.58 -13.85
CA ALA A 162 -2.02 -3.55 -12.80
C ALA A 162 -1.83 -2.16 -13.41
N ASP A 163 -2.66 -1.23 -13.00
CA ASP A 163 -2.55 0.19 -13.34
C ASP A 163 -3.34 1.00 -12.33
N VAL A 164 -2.65 1.51 -11.32
CA VAL A 164 -3.30 2.23 -10.23
C VAL A 164 -2.44 3.41 -9.80
N CYS A 165 -3.08 4.56 -9.63
CA CYS A 165 -2.45 5.78 -9.12
C CYS A 165 -2.77 5.95 -7.65
N ILE A 166 -1.75 6.27 -6.86
CA ILE A 166 -1.84 6.47 -5.43
C ILE A 166 -1.59 7.94 -5.14
N GLY A 167 -2.58 8.60 -4.56
CA GLY A 167 -2.47 9.98 -4.13
C GLY A 167 -2.08 10.07 -2.66
N ARG A 168 -2.76 10.95 -1.92
CA ARG A 168 -2.50 11.16 -0.50
C ARG A 168 -2.86 9.92 0.31
N VAL A 169 -2.01 9.62 1.30
CA VAL A 169 -2.21 8.54 2.26
C VAL A 169 -2.09 9.08 3.67
N SER A 170 -3.07 8.78 4.52
CA SER A 170 -3.06 9.19 5.91
C SER A 170 -3.72 8.14 6.80
N LEU A 171 -3.47 8.25 8.10
CA LEU A 171 -4.26 7.55 9.11
C LEU A 171 -5.44 8.45 9.47
N PHE A 172 -6.59 7.88 9.75
CA PHE A 172 -7.79 8.62 10.15
C PHE A 172 -8.37 8.10 11.47
N ARG A 173 -9.06 8.96 12.18
CA ARG A 173 -9.83 8.62 13.37
C ARG A 173 -11.26 8.26 13.06
#